data_30fb73264f0a502516e094260b1d567b
#
_entry.id   30fb73264f0a502516e094260b1d567b
#
_cell.length_a   1.000
_cell.length_b   1.000
_cell.length_c   1.000
_cell.angle_alpha   90.00
_cell.angle_beta   90.00
_cell.angle_gamma   90.00
#
_symmetry.space_group_name_H-M   'P 1'
#
loop_
_entity.id
_entity.type
_entity.pdbx_description
1 polymer ?
#
loop_
_entity_poly.entity_id
_entity_poly.type
_entity_poly.pdbx_seq_one_letter_code
_entity_poly.pdbx_strand_id
1 'polypeptide(L)'
;MDPTLGEKMKISMTGLRLWACPACLALIASCDMVDDPVLDVIQPCELDSAPVFEPLASDIQRVLLEDFTAHQCGNCPPAAELAHDLAVEHPGVVIPLGIHAGDLANTNDNYPTDWTCEESVVFWNDLAFQVNPVGRVNRQADETTVKFQDEWVEAVDLELAKSPAAGLQMDVEYDEAAGKLAVHVHTTWFEDLEGQARLALLVSENHLFGPQLHYDNDPEYVADYEFEHLLRGSLTGAKGLVVAEDAAAGDAEQLCYASTWNPTWDAVHTDIVAVMTSDNGSVIQVLSAPVTE
;
A
#
# COMPACT_ATOMS: atom_id res chain seq x y z
N MET A 1 22.41 -80.83 -0.35
CA MET A 1 22.52 -81.40 -1.66
C MET A 1 22.48 -80.22 -2.62
N ASP A 2 23.54 -79.73 -2.90
CA ASP A 2 24.64 -79.85 -3.86
C ASP A 2 24.22 -79.39 -5.26
N PRO A 3 25.14 -78.97 -5.99
CA PRO A 3 25.55 -77.57 -6.34
C PRO A 3 25.67 -77.50 -7.89
N THR A 4 26.42 -76.51 -8.31
CA THR A 4 27.02 -76.34 -9.66
C THR A 4 26.17 -75.52 -10.64
N LEU A 5 26.69 -74.65 -11.46
CA LEU A 5 28.02 -74.37 -12.04
C LEU A 5 27.95 -72.96 -12.64
N GLY A 6 29.04 -72.26 -12.50
CA GLY A 6 29.25 -71.00 -13.17
C GLY A 6 29.47 -71.17 -14.67
N GLU A 7 29.21 -70.07 -15.36
CA GLU A 7 29.77 -69.87 -16.68
C GLU A 7 30.10 -68.37 -16.89
N LYS A 8 31.37 -68.13 -17.04
CA LYS A 8 31.95 -66.81 -17.36
C LYS A 8 31.75 -66.53 -18.84
N MET A 9 30.96 -65.59 -19.16
CA MET A 9 30.91 -65.08 -20.52
C MET A 9 31.77 -63.84 -20.65
N LYS A 10 32.86 -63.97 -21.39
CA LYS A 10 33.71 -62.86 -21.85
C LYS A 10 33.00 -62.17 -23.00
N ILE A 11 32.65 -60.89 -22.81
CA ILE A 11 32.20 -60.06 -23.93
C ILE A 11 33.34 -59.11 -24.29
N SER A 12 33.76 -59.25 -25.55
CA SER A 12 34.77 -58.48 -26.24
C SER A 12 34.36 -57.02 -26.38
N MET A 13 35.26 -56.12 -25.96
CA MET A 13 35.16 -54.69 -26.25
C MET A 13 35.57 -54.41 -27.71
N THR A 14 34.59 -54.14 -28.57
CA THR A 14 34.81 -53.53 -29.87
C THR A 14 34.26 -52.10 -29.83
N GLY A 15 35.12 -51.15 -30.13
CA GLY A 15 34.96 -49.73 -29.93
C GLY A 15 33.73 -49.12 -30.65
N LEU A 16 33.01 -48.35 -29.86
CA LEU A 16 31.99 -47.41 -30.38
C LEU A 16 32.58 -46.00 -30.35
N ARG A 17 32.89 -45.49 -31.52
CA ARG A 17 33.30 -44.09 -31.69
C ARG A 17 32.05 -43.22 -31.46
N LEU A 18 32.04 -42.48 -30.34
CA LEU A 18 31.08 -41.38 -30.12
C LEU A 18 31.44 -40.26 -31.10
N TRP A 19 30.55 -40.02 -32.04
CA TRP A 19 30.50 -38.78 -32.77
C TRP A 19 29.85 -37.73 -31.83
N ALA A 20 30.69 -36.81 -31.33
CA ALA A 20 30.21 -35.63 -30.61
C ALA A 20 29.48 -34.71 -31.61
N CYS A 21 28.20 -34.53 -31.45
CA CYS A 21 27.39 -33.55 -32.16
C CYS A 21 27.65 -32.18 -31.49
N PRO A 22 28.18 -31.16 -32.20
CA PRO A 22 28.44 -29.84 -31.59
C PRO A 22 27.20 -28.92 -31.47
N ALA A 23 25.97 -29.50 -31.56
CA ALA A 23 24.74 -28.70 -31.62
C ALA A 23 23.93 -28.68 -30.30
N CYS A 24 24.44 -29.22 -29.18
CA CYS A 24 23.70 -29.25 -27.90
C CYS A 24 24.28 -28.34 -26.81
N LEU A 25 25.02 -27.28 -27.17
CA LEU A 25 25.61 -26.35 -26.19
C LEU A 25 25.05 -24.92 -26.33
N ALA A 26 23.76 -24.76 -26.58
CA ALA A 26 23.17 -23.43 -26.72
C ALA A 26 21.74 -23.32 -26.12
N LEU A 27 21.49 -23.95 -24.96
CA LEU A 27 20.22 -23.78 -24.22
C LEU A 27 20.43 -23.75 -22.72
N ILE A 28 21.40 -23.01 -22.24
CA ILE A 28 21.48 -22.52 -20.86
C ILE A 28 21.80 -21.03 -20.94
N ALA A 29 20.84 -20.29 -21.41
CA ALA A 29 20.90 -18.84 -21.24
C ALA A 29 19.45 -18.36 -21.14
N SER A 30 19.23 -17.71 -20.07
CA SER A 30 18.08 -16.88 -19.74
C SER A 30 17.17 -17.53 -18.71
N CYS A 31 17.64 -17.67 -17.48
CA CYS A 31 16.86 -17.09 -16.39
C CYS A 31 17.07 -15.59 -16.54
N ASP A 32 16.18 -14.95 -17.22
CA ASP A 32 15.98 -13.52 -17.10
C ASP A 32 15.57 -13.32 -15.63
N MET A 33 16.52 -12.91 -14.80
CA MET A 33 16.18 -12.31 -13.53
C MET A 33 15.51 -11.00 -13.94
N VAL A 34 14.19 -10.98 -13.88
CA VAL A 34 13.44 -9.72 -13.85
C VAL A 34 13.96 -9.04 -12.58
N ASP A 35 14.83 -8.07 -12.76
CA ASP A 35 15.18 -7.15 -11.69
C ASP A 35 13.84 -6.63 -11.16
N ASP A 36 13.65 -6.75 -9.84
CA ASP A 36 12.42 -6.35 -9.16
C ASP A 36 12.12 -4.88 -9.55
N PRO A 37 11.06 -4.60 -10.35
CA PRO A 37 10.82 -3.24 -10.84
C PRO A 37 10.46 -2.26 -9.72
N VAL A 38 10.22 -2.76 -8.50
CA VAL A 38 9.89 -1.95 -7.32
C VAL A 38 11.14 -1.29 -6.70
N LEU A 39 12.33 -1.87 -6.86
CA LEU A 39 13.56 -1.33 -6.23
C LEU A 39 14.16 -0.14 -6.96
N ASP A 40 13.79 0.13 -8.20
CA ASP A 40 14.34 1.27 -8.97
C ASP A 40 13.59 2.61 -8.72
N VAL A 41 12.50 2.60 -7.96
CA VAL A 41 11.61 3.76 -7.83
C VAL A 41 11.90 4.60 -6.58
N ILE A 42 12.49 4.02 -5.53
CA ILE A 42 12.75 4.71 -4.27
C ILE A 42 14.23 5.06 -4.20
N GLN A 43 14.57 6.32 -4.41
CA GLN A 43 15.91 6.82 -4.15
C GLN A 43 15.88 7.72 -2.90
N PRO A 44 16.81 7.52 -1.94
CA PRO A 44 16.99 8.50 -0.90
C PRO A 44 17.31 9.85 -1.55
N CYS A 45 16.60 10.89 -1.24
CA CYS A 45 16.94 12.22 -1.70
C CYS A 45 18.03 12.83 -0.83
N GLU A 46 18.74 13.82 -1.38
CA GLU A 46 19.77 14.52 -0.64
C GLU A 46 19.12 15.42 0.42
N LEU A 47 19.45 15.19 1.70
CA LEU A 47 18.93 16.00 2.82
C LEU A 47 19.52 17.41 2.88
N ASP A 48 20.52 17.73 2.05
CA ASP A 48 21.17 19.05 2.04
C ASP A 48 20.23 20.20 1.61
N SER A 49 19.12 19.89 0.94
CA SER A 49 18.05 20.84 0.59
C SER A 49 16.73 20.58 1.35
N ALA A 50 16.76 19.71 2.35
CA ALA A 50 15.56 19.32 3.08
C ALA A 50 14.93 20.52 3.82
N PRO A 51 13.61 20.57 3.93
CA PRO A 51 12.91 21.54 4.73
C PRO A 51 13.34 21.44 6.21
N VAL A 52 13.33 22.56 6.90
CA VAL A 52 13.59 22.61 8.35
C VAL A 52 12.26 22.40 9.06
N PHE A 53 12.08 21.25 9.69
CA PHE A 53 10.93 21.01 10.55
C PHE A 53 11.18 21.59 11.95
N GLU A 54 10.18 22.31 12.47
CA GLU A 54 10.22 22.76 13.88
C GLU A 54 9.95 21.53 14.79
N PRO A 55 10.68 21.39 15.89
CA PRO A 55 10.49 20.27 16.79
C PRO A 55 9.07 20.20 17.36
N LEU A 56 8.44 19.04 17.29
CA LEU A 56 7.13 18.79 17.88
C LEU A 56 7.26 18.51 19.38
N ALA A 57 6.60 19.34 20.21
CA ALA A 57 6.45 19.07 21.63
C ALA A 57 5.27 18.12 21.92
N SER A 58 4.30 18.07 21.02
CA SER A 58 3.12 17.18 21.05
C SER A 58 2.47 17.18 19.67
N ASP A 59 1.62 16.20 19.43
CA ASP A 59 0.75 16.11 18.24
C ASP A 59 -0.64 15.63 18.66
N ILE A 60 -1.56 15.54 17.70
CA ILE A 60 -2.88 14.92 17.86
C ILE A 60 -2.85 13.51 17.27
N GLN A 61 -3.61 12.58 17.85
CA GLN A 61 -3.82 11.28 17.24
C GLN A 61 -4.68 11.45 16.00
N ARG A 62 -4.15 11.05 14.84
CA ARG A 62 -4.91 10.97 13.59
C ARG A 62 -5.38 9.55 13.34
N VAL A 63 -6.41 9.43 12.54
CA VAL A 63 -7.08 8.17 12.28
C VAL A 63 -7.09 7.87 10.79
N LEU A 64 -6.47 6.77 10.40
CA LEU A 64 -6.63 6.18 9.08
C LEU A 64 -7.93 5.37 9.05
N LEU A 65 -8.84 5.72 8.15
CA LEU A 65 -10.04 4.94 7.84
C LEU A 65 -9.91 4.34 6.44
N GLU A 66 -9.57 3.06 6.37
CA GLU A 66 -9.48 2.31 5.13
C GLU A 66 -10.86 1.72 4.80
N ASP A 67 -11.45 2.13 3.68
CA ASP A 67 -12.73 1.61 3.14
C ASP A 67 -12.44 0.64 1.98
N PHE A 68 -12.63 -0.66 2.21
CA PHE A 68 -12.53 -1.68 1.16
C PHE A 68 -13.83 -1.70 0.34
N THR A 69 -13.73 -1.15 -0.83
CA THR A 69 -14.84 -0.83 -1.73
C THR A 69 -14.68 -1.47 -3.11
N ALA A 70 -15.67 -1.28 -4.00
CA ALA A 70 -15.59 -1.71 -5.40
C ALA A 70 -16.72 -1.09 -6.24
N HIS A 71 -16.48 -0.86 -7.52
CA HIS A 71 -17.43 -0.22 -8.43
C HIS A 71 -18.70 -1.05 -8.71
N GLN A 72 -18.67 -2.38 -8.52
CA GLN A 72 -19.83 -3.27 -8.65
C GLN A 72 -20.50 -3.57 -7.30
N CYS A 73 -20.08 -2.92 -6.23
CA CYS A 73 -20.65 -3.08 -4.90
C CYS A 73 -21.74 -2.03 -4.66
N GLY A 74 -23.02 -2.42 -4.74
CA GLY A 74 -24.15 -1.49 -4.62
C GLY A 74 -24.37 -0.91 -3.21
N ASN A 75 -23.77 -1.50 -2.18
CA ASN A 75 -23.79 -1.01 -0.79
C ASN A 75 -22.53 -0.18 -0.43
N CYS A 76 -21.56 -0.06 -1.34
CA CYS A 76 -20.32 0.67 -1.06
C CYS A 76 -20.48 2.20 -1.08
N PRO A 77 -21.32 2.84 -1.93
CA PRO A 77 -21.44 4.29 -1.92
C PRO A 77 -21.86 4.89 -0.57
N PRO A 78 -22.81 4.35 0.19
CA PRO A 78 -23.11 4.87 1.53
C PRO A 78 -21.93 4.72 2.53
N ALA A 79 -21.06 3.73 2.36
CA ALA A 79 -19.87 3.58 3.18
C ALA A 79 -18.83 4.65 2.84
N ALA A 80 -18.60 4.90 1.55
CA ALA A 80 -17.70 5.96 1.08
C ALA A 80 -18.20 7.36 1.53
N GLU A 81 -19.51 7.61 1.47
CA GLU A 81 -20.12 8.84 1.98
C GLU A 81 -19.86 9.02 3.48
N LEU A 82 -20.06 7.96 4.30
CA LEU A 82 -19.75 8.01 5.73
C LEU A 82 -18.26 8.29 6.00
N ALA A 83 -17.35 7.66 5.24
CA ALA A 83 -15.92 7.90 5.38
C ALA A 83 -15.56 9.37 5.06
N HIS A 84 -16.16 9.92 4.00
CA HIS A 84 -16.01 11.32 3.62
C HIS A 84 -16.59 12.25 4.71
N ASP A 85 -17.78 11.99 5.22
CA ASP A 85 -18.44 12.79 6.26
C ASP A 85 -17.58 12.84 7.53
N LEU A 86 -16.98 11.73 7.94
CA LEU A 86 -16.06 11.67 9.07
C LEU A 86 -14.80 12.51 8.85
N ALA A 87 -14.28 12.56 7.61
CA ALA A 87 -13.16 13.43 7.28
C ALA A 87 -13.55 14.91 7.27
N VAL A 88 -14.76 15.24 6.85
CA VAL A 88 -15.31 16.61 6.90
C VAL A 88 -15.57 17.07 8.34
N GLU A 89 -16.04 16.16 9.21
CA GLU A 89 -16.25 16.44 10.64
C GLU A 89 -14.90 16.63 11.38
N HIS A 90 -13.86 15.92 10.97
CA HIS A 90 -12.52 15.93 11.59
C HIS A 90 -11.43 16.27 10.55
N PRO A 91 -11.41 17.49 9.99
CA PRO A 91 -10.56 17.82 8.85
C PRO A 91 -9.07 17.73 9.18
N GLY A 92 -8.33 16.95 8.37
CA GLY A 92 -6.90 16.67 8.56
C GLY A 92 -6.58 15.76 9.75
N VAL A 93 -7.60 15.22 10.41
CA VAL A 93 -7.48 14.33 11.56
C VAL A 93 -7.97 12.92 11.21
N VAL A 94 -9.12 12.77 10.60
CA VAL A 94 -9.57 11.52 9.98
C VAL A 94 -9.15 11.53 8.52
N ILE A 95 -8.38 10.53 8.12
CA ILE A 95 -7.82 10.37 6.78
C ILE A 95 -8.49 9.15 6.16
N PRO A 96 -9.50 9.32 5.29
CA PRO A 96 -10.10 8.22 4.56
C PRO A 96 -9.21 7.74 3.43
N LEU A 97 -9.31 6.45 3.11
CA LEU A 97 -8.61 5.81 1.99
C LEU A 97 -9.51 4.74 1.39
N GLY A 98 -10.07 5.01 0.20
CA GLY A 98 -10.89 4.06 -0.56
C GLY A 98 -10.01 3.03 -1.26
N ILE A 99 -10.21 1.75 -0.99
CA ILE A 99 -9.40 0.66 -1.50
C ILE A 99 -10.27 -0.23 -2.38
N HIS A 100 -10.19 -0.05 -3.71
CA HIS A 100 -10.87 -0.92 -4.65
C HIS A 100 -10.20 -2.30 -4.65
N ALA A 101 -10.97 -3.33 -4.24
CA ALA A 101 -10.43 -4.67 -4.11
C ALA A 101 -11.52 -5.76 -4.18
N GLY A 102 -11.09 -7.01 -4.37
CA GLY A 102 -11.96 -8.18 -4.44
C GLY A 102 -12.67 -8.34 -5.79
N ASP A 103 -13.53 -9.36 -5.89
CA ASP A 103 -14.16 -9.74 -7.16
C ASP A 103 -15.07 -8.66 -7.74
N LEU A 104 -15.68 -7.82 -6.89
CA LEU A 104 -16.54 -6.71 -7.32
C LEU A 104 -15.76 -5.52 -7.91
N ALA A 105 -14.44 -5.49 -7.78
CA ALA A 105 -13.56 -4.52 -8.41
C ALA A 105 -13.06 -4.94 -9.81
N ASN A 106 -13.37 -6.18 -10.26
CA ASN A 106 -12.98 -6.65 -11.58
C ASN A 106 -13.65 -5.84 -12.69
N THR A 107 -12.90 -5.55 -13.75
CA THR A 107 -13.42 -4.82 -14.92
C THR A 107 -14.33 -5.69 -15.79
N ASN A 108 -15.30 -5.04 -16.45
CA ASN A 108 -16.15 -5.62 -17.47
C ASN A 108 -16.69 -4.53 -18.41
N ASP A 109 -17.55 -4.87 -19.38
CA ASP A 109 -18.07 -3.91 -20.37
C ASP A 109 -18.84 -2.73 -19.75
N ASN A 110 -19.47 -2.92 -18.58
CA ASN A 110 -20.20 -1.85 -17.87
C ASN A 110 -19.29 -1.07 -16.92
N TYR A 111 -18.21 -1.66 -16.46
CA TYR A 111 -17.23 -1.12 -15.52
C TYR A 111 -15.82 -1.28 -16.10
N PRO A 112 -15.44 -0.45 -17.11
CA PRO A 112 -14.22 -0.68 -17.90
C PRO A 112 -12.94 -0.21 -17.22
N THR A 113 -13.02 0.64 -16.20
CA THR A 113 -11.86 1.22 -15.52
C THR A 113 -11.38 0.31 -14.39
N ASP A 114 -10.11 -0.03 -14.40
CA ASP A 114 -9.46 -0.72 -13.30
C ASP A 114 -9.04 0.32 -12.24
N TRP A 115 -9.68 0.26 -11.09
CA TRP A 115 -9.40 1.12 -9.95
C TRP A 115 -8.49 0.43 -8.92
N THR A 116 -8.06 -0.81 -9.19
CA THR A 116 -7.15 -1.55 -8.29
C THR A 116 -5.69 -1.14 -8.50
N CYS A 117 -4.86 -1.43 -7.52
CA CYS A 117 -3.40 -1.32 -7.59
C CYS A 117 -2.74 -2.49 -6.85
N GLU A 118 -1.42 -2.63 -6.92
CA GLU A 118 -0.71 -3.71 -6.24
C GLU A 118 -0.95 -3.69 -4.73
N GLU A 119 -0.95 -2.51 -4.13
CA GLU A 119 -1.19 -2.30 -2.70
C GLU A 119 -2.60 -2.71 -2.30
N SER A 120 -3.62 -2.43 -3.13
CA SER A 120 -4.99 -2.83 -2.84
C SER A 120 -5.14 -4.34 -2.76
N VAL A 121 -4.42 -5.09 -3.61
CA VAL A 121 -4.38 -6.56 -3.57
C VAL A 121 -3.70 -7.07 -2.29
N VAL A 122 -2.58 -6.45 -1.90
CA VAL A 122 -1.89 -6.80 -0.64
C VAL A 122 -2.80 -6.57 0.55
N PHE A 123 -3.40 -5.37 0.67
CA PHE A 123 -4.27 -5.03 1.79
C PHE A 123 -5.52 -5.92 1.86
N TRP A 124 -6.11 -6.26 0.71
CA TRP A 124 -7.25 -7.17 0.63
C TRP A 124 -6.90 -8.57 1.13
N ASN A 125 -5.73 -9.08 0.75
CA ASN A 125 -5.27 -10.42 1.15
C ASN A 125 -4.92 -10.51 2.64
N ASP A 126 -4.59 -9.38 3.28
CA ASP A 126 -4.32 -9.31 4.72
C ASP A 126 -5.60 -9.38 5.56
N LEU A 127 -6.79 -9.11 4.99
CA LEU A 127 -8.03 -9.08 5.75
C LEU A 127 -8.41 -10.47 6.27
N ALA A 128 -8.79 -10.55 7.53
CA ALA A 128 -9.34 -11.77 8.12
C ALA A 128 -10.68 -12.17 7.50
N PHE A 129 -11.42 -11.19 6.97
CA PHE A 129 -12.72 -11.39 6.33
C PHE A 129 -12.86 -10.48 5.11
N GLN A 130 -12.93 -11.07 3.92
CA GLN A 130 -12.95 -10.38 2.62
C GLN A 130 -14.39 -10.21 2.12
N VAL A 131 -14.94 -9.01 2.27
CA VAL A 131 -16.25 -8.59 1.76
C VAL A 131 -16.25 -7.09 1.52
N ASN A 132 -17.08 -6.58 0.59
CA ASN A 132 -17.29 -5.15 0.37
C ASN A 132 -18.75 -4.76 0.75
N PRO A 133 -18.97 -3.61 1.46
CA PRO A 133 -17.95 -2.79 2.11
C PRO A 133 -17.53 -3.35 3.47
N VAL A 134 -16.26 -3.19 3.81
CA VAL A 134 -15.72 -3.30 5.17
C VAL A 134 -14.59 -2.29 5.33
N GLY A 135 -14.23 -1.93 6.55
CA GLY A 135 -13.14 -1.00 6.81
C GLY A 135 -12.17 -1.45 7.88
N ARG A 136 -11.06 -0.72 7.97
CA ARG A 136 -10.12 -0.78 9.10
C ARG A 136 -9.94 0.63 9.64
N VAL A 137 -10.01 0.77 10.97
CA VAL A 137 -9.77 2.03 11.66
C VAL A 137 -8.46 1.90 12.42
N ASN A 138 -7.41 2.62 12.00
CA ASN A 138 -6.04 2.50 12.52
C ASN A 138 -5.52 1.05 12.62
N ARG A 139 -6.12 0.11 11.86
CA ARG A 139 -5.79 -1.33 11.92
C ARG A 139 -5.72 -1.81 13.38
N GLN A 140 -6.77 -1.47 14.15
CA GLN A 140 -6.85 -1.79 15.60
C GLN A 140 -6.61 -3.27 15.85
N ALA A 141 -5.88 -3.57 16.92
CA ALA A 141 -5.40 -4.89 17.32
C ALA A 141 -4.35 -5.48 16.37
N ASP A 142 -4.57 -5.49 15.07
CA ASP A 142 -3.64 -5.89 14.01
C ASP A 142 -4.17 -5.50 12.61
N GLU A 143 -3.34 -5.69 11.59
CA GLU A 143 -3.67 -5.34 10.20
C GLU A 143 -4.77 -6.20 9.56
N THR A 144 -5.20 -7.29 10.21
CA THR A 144 -6.20 -8.22 9.67
C THR A 144 -7.63 -7.91 10.13
N THR A 145 -7.77 -7.15 11.23
CA THR A 145 -9.08 -6.85 11.85
C THR A 145 -9.90 -5.90 10.98
N VAL A 146 -11.14 -6.29 10.68
CA VAL A 146 -12.10 -5.49 9.91
C VAL A 146 -13.29 -5.08 10.76
N LYS A 147 -13.94 -3.99 10.36
CA LYS A 147 -15.19 -3.44 10.92
C LYS A 147 -16.21 -3.23 9.82
N PHE A 148 -17.48 -3.52 10.12
CA PHE A 148 -18.57 -3.11 9.25
C PHE A 148 -18.86 -1.61 9.41
N GLN A 149 -19.49 -1.02 8.40
CA GLN A 149 -19.74 0.42 8.31
C GLN A 149 -20.40 1.00 9.58
N ASP A 150 -21.33 0.29 10.19
CA ASP A 150 -22.05 0.71 11.40
C ASP A 150 -21.17 0.77 12.67
N GLU A 151 -19.96 0.23 12.62
CA GLU A 151 -18.98 0.27 13.70
C GLU A 151 -17.94 1.41 13.54
N TRP A 152 -17.88 2.09 12.38
CA TRP A 152 -16.79 3.03 12.06
C TRP A 152 -16.78 4.27 12.94
N VAL A 153 -17.96 4.87 13.18
CA VAL A 153 -18.07 6.09 14.01
C VAL A 153 -17.52 5.84 15.41
N GLU A 154 -17.96 4.76 16.08
CA GLU A 154 -17.47 4.41 17.41
C GLU A 154 -15.97 4.10 17.41
N ALA A 155 -15.49 3.40 16.39
CA ALA A 155 -14.08 3.06 16.28
C ALA A 155 -13.20 4.30 16.05
N VAL A 156 -13.64 5.25 15.22
CA VAL A 156 -12.97 6.54 15.02
C VAL A 156 -12.92 7.34 16.32
N ASP A 157 -14.05 7.47 17.01
CA ASP A 157 -14.12 8.19 18.29
C ASP A 157 -13.16 7.61 19.35
N LEU A 158 -13.05 6.28 19.41
CA LEU A 158 -12.13 5.59 20.31
C LEU A 158 -10.66 5.87 19.96
N GLU A 159 -10.31 5.95 18.67
CA GLU A 159 -8.96 6.30 18.24
C GLU A 159 -8.62 7.77 18.51
N LEU A 160 -9.56 8.69 18.20
CA LEU A 160 -9.38 10.12 18.44
C LEU A 160 -9.17 10.47 19.93
N ALA A 161 -9.67 9.63 20.83
CA ALA A 161 -9.51 9.82 22.29
C ALA A 161 -8.12 9.42 22.81
N LYS A 162 -7.28 8.79 21.98
CA LYS A 162 -5.93 8.37 22.40
C LYS A 162 -4.92 9.52 22.34
N SER A 163 -3.85 9.39 23.12
CA SER A 163 -2.66 10.21 22.93
C SER A 163 -1.78 9.58 21.84
N PRO A 164 -1.17 10.37 20.96
CA PRO A 164 -0.28 9.82 19.93
C PRO A 164 1.05 9.37 20.54
N ALA A 165 1.53 8.20 20.17
CA ALA A 165 2.85 7.71 20.53
C ALA A 165 3.97 8.40 19.74
N ALA A 166 3.64 8.96 18.56
CA ALA A 166 4.56 9.71 17.72
C ALA A 166 3.84 10.84 17.00
N GLY A 167 4.60 11.87 16.60
CA GLY A 167 4.17 12.95 15.73
C GLY A 167 4.80 12.82 14.35
N LEU A 168 4.06 13.19 13.32
CA LEU A 168 4.52 13.25 11.93
C LEU A 168 4.41 14.67 11.39
N GLN A 169 5.46 15.11 10.68
CA GLN A 169 5.46 16.27 9.81
C GLN A 169 5.88 15.82 8.41
N MET A 170 5.28 16.39 7.39
CA MET A 170 5.55 16.02 6.00
C MET A 170 5.59 17.27 5.13
N ASP A 171 6.52 17.28 4.18
CA ASP A 171 6.62 18.25 3.11
C ASP A 171 6.73 17.51 1.78
N VAL A 172 5.98 17.95 0.79
CA VAL A 172 5.88 17.29 -0.52
C VAL A 172 6.33 18.28 -1.59
N GLU A 173 7.39 17.95 -2.30
CA GLU A 173 7.94 18.74 -3.40
C GLU A 173 7.66 18.05 -4.74
N TYR A 174 6.88 18.68 -5.62
CA TYR A 174 6.59 18.19 -6.95
C TYR A 174 7.20 19.08 -8.02
N ASP A 175 8.10 18.53 -8.83
CA ASP A 175 8.64 19.16 -10.04
C ASP A 175 7.91 18.61 -11.27
N GLU A 176 6.88 19.33 -11.71
CA GLU A 176 6.09 18.96 -12.90
C GLU A 176 6.97 18.89 -14.15
N ALA A 177 7.95 19.78 -14.31
CA ALA A 177 8.79 19.81 -15.51
C ALA A 177 9.74 18.62 -15.59
N ALA A 178 10.21 18.13 -14.45
CA ALA A 178 11.06 16.94 -14.35
C ALA A 178 10.25 15.65 -14.17
N GLY A 179 8.95 15.74 -13.84
CA GLY A 179 8.11 14.60 -13.47
C GLY A 179 8.64 13.88 -12.24
N LYS A 180 9.06 14.64 -11.23
CA LYS A 180 9.68 14.11 -10.01
C LYS A 180 8.93 14.56 -8.77
N LEU A 181 8.86 13.67 -7.81
CA LEU A 181 8.31 13.90 -6.49
C LEU A 181 9.38 13.62 -5.44
N ALA A 182 9.50 14.51 -4.45
CA ALA A 182 10.25 14.27 -3.22
C ALA A 182 9.33 14.45 -2.02
N VAL A 183 9.39 13.52 -1.07
CA VAL A 183 8.59 13.54 0.14
C VAL A 183 9.52 13.51 1.33
N HIS A 184 9.52 14.58 2.11
CA HIS A 184 10.27 14.71 3.35
C HIS A 184 9.34 14.39 4.51
N VAL A 185 9.73 13.45 5.36
CA VAL A 185 8.98 13.07 6.55
C VAL A 185 9.86 13.24 7.77
N HIS A 186 9.36 13.96 8.77
CA HIS A 186 9.98 14.07 10.08
C HIS A 186 9.10 13.40 11.14
N THR A 187 9.70 12.50 11.91
CA THR A 187 9.05 11.79 13.00
C THR A 187 9.61 12.26 14.33
N THR A 188 8.75 12.48 15.32
CA THR A 188 9.14 12.71 16.72
C THR A 188 8.43 11.69 17.60
N TRP A 189 9.19 10.92 18.38
CA TRP A 189 8.64 9.92 19.29
C TRP A 189 8.26 10.57 20.64
N PHE A 190 7.03 10.34 21.09
CA PHE A 190 6.53 10.82 22.39
C PHE A 190 6.53 9.75 23.44
N GLU A 191 6.52 8.48 23.04
CA GLU A 191 6.60 7.28 23.87
C GLU A 191 7.72 6.37 23.34
N ASP A 192 8.23 5.47 24.19
CA ASP A 192 9.21 4.48 23.78
C ASP A 192 8.55 3.50 22.79
N LEU A 193 9.22 3.23 21.68
CA LEU A 193 8.84 2.18 20.72
C LEU A 193 9.63 0.91 21.07
N GLU A 194 8.94 -0.20 21.27
CA GLU A 194 9.54 -1.53 21.30
C GLU A 194 9.33 -2.20 19.93
N GLY A 195 10.41 -2.73 19.31
CA GLY A 195 10.38 -3.35 18.00
C GLY A 195 10.48 -2.35 16.84
N GLN A 196 9.90 -2.67 15.70
CA GLN A 196 10.03 -1.87 14.48
C GLN A 196 8.84 -0.94 14.25
N ALA A 197 9.14 0.25 13.74
CA ALA A 197 8.18 1.08 13.03
C ALA A 197 8.45 1.06 11.54
N ARG A 198 7.38 1.03 10.74
CA ARG A 198 7.43 1.10 9.29
C ARG A 198 6.63 2.30 8.80
N LEU A 199 7.09 2.92 7.71
CA LEU A 199 6.42 4.05 7.07
C LEU A 199 6.06 3.70 5.64
N ALA A 200 4.76 3.68 5.33
CA ALA A 200 4.25 3.62 3.98
C ALA A 200 3.85 5.02 3.51
N LEU A 201 4.26 5.39 2.30
CA LEU A 201 3.83 6.61 1.60
C LEU A 201 2.86 6.18 0.50
N LEU A 202 1.57 6.24 0.81
CA LEU A 202 0.50 5.86 -0.09
C LEU A 202 0.06 7.07 -0.92
N VAL A 203 -0.44 6.81 -2.12
CA VAL A 203 -0.96 7.82 -3.03
C VAL A 203 -2.47 7.73 -3.06
N SER A 204 -3.15 8.80 -2.67
CA SER A 204 -4.60 8.95 -2.67
C SER A 204 -5.02 9.99 -3.70
N GLU A 205 -5.98 9.68 -4.56
CA GLU A 205 -6.46 10.61 -5.60
C GLU A 205 -7.97 10.84 -5.46
N ASN A 206 -8.37 12.09 -5.62
CA ASN A 206 -9.74 12.57 -5.55
C ASN A 206 -10.27 12.92 -6.95
N HIS A 207 -11.57 13.22 -7.07
CA HIS A 207 -12.22 13.65 -8.31
C HIS A 207 -12.05 12.68 -9.48
N LEU A 208 -12.11 11.38 -9.21
CA LEU A 208 -12.08 10.35 -10.22
C LEU A 208 -13.51 9.95 -10.61
N PHE A 209 -13.78 9.86 -11.91
CA PHE A 209 -15.13 9.61 -12.40
C PHE A 209 -15.24 8.28 -13.15
N GLY A 210 -16.30 7.54 -12.87
CA GLY A 210 -16.58 6.29 -13.55
C GLY A 210 -17.87 5.63 -13.10
N PRO A 211 -18.27 4.53 -13.74
CA PRO A 211 -19.49 3.83 -13.37
C PRO A 211 -19.41 3.16 -12.01
N GLN A 212 -20.52 3.29 -11.24
CA GLN A 212 -20.70 2.70 -9.92
C GLN A 212 -22.10 2.10 -9.78
N LEU A 213 -22.21 0.93 -9.19
CA LEU A 213 -23.49 0.39 -8.73
C LEU A 213 -23.85 1.03 -7.37
N HIS A 214 -25.09 1.53 -7.24
CA HIS A 214 -25.56 2.20 -6.03
C HIS A 214 -27.01 1.81 -5.75
N TYR A 215 -27.25 0.90 -4.79
CA TYR A 215 -28.60 0.34 -4.56
C TYR A 215 -29.64 1.36 -4.07
N ASP A 216 -29.20 2.43 -3.41
CA ASP A 216 -30.12 3.47 -2.92
C ASP A 216 -30.41 4.56 -3.96
N ASN A 217 -29.83 4.43 -5.19
CA ASN A 217 -30.05 5.38 -6.27
C ASN A 217 -31.07 4.87 -7.30
N ASP A 218 -31.68 5.76 -8.08
CA ASP A 218 -32.57 5.43 -9.19
C ASP A 218 -32.20 6.25 -10.44
N PRO A 219 -31.60 5.65 -11.48
CA PRO A 219 -31.25 4.22 -11.60
C PRO A 219 -30.07 3.82 -10.69
N GLU A 220 -30.02 2.54 -10.27
CA GLU A 220 -28.94 1.99 -9.45
C GLU A 220 -27.55 2.07 -10.13
N TYR A 221 -27.50 2.03 -11.46
CA TYR A 221 -26.27 2.25 -12.23
C TYR A 221 -26.03 3.75 -12.41
N VAL A 222 -24.99 4.26 -11.76
CA VAL A 222 -24.50 5.63 -11.87
C VAL A 222 -23.32 5.66 -12.81
N ALA A 223 -23.50 6.23 -14.02
CA ALA A 223 -22.49 6.20 -15.07
C ALA A 223 -21.27 7.12 -14.79
N ASP A 224 -21.49 8.17 -14.03
CA ASP A 224 -20.53 9.24 -13.75
C ASP A 224 -20.47 9.50 -12.24
N TYR A 225 -20.13 8.44 -11.49
CA TYR A 225 -19.97 8.52 -10.04
C TYR A 225 -18.58 9.09 -9.72
N GLU A 226 -18.52 10.00 -8.76
CA GLU A 226 -17.30 10.62 -8.30
C GLU A 226 -16.69 9.79 -7.16
N PHE A 227 -15.48 9.27 -7.39
CA PHE A 227 -14.69 8.57 -6.38
C PHE A 227 -13.73 9.55 -5.73
N GLU A 228 -13.73 9.57 -4.40
CA GLU A 228 -12.85 10.37 -3.57
C GLU A 228 -11.94 9.46 -2.75
N HIS A 229 -10.78 9.99 -2.37
CA HIS A 229 -9.81 9.33 -1.49
C HIS A 229 -9.32 7.96 -2.01
N LEU A 230 -9.29 7.76 -3.33
CA LEU A 230 -8.99 6.47 -3.91
C LEU A 230 -7.49 6.14 -3.84
N LEU A 231 -7.13 4.98 -3.29
CA LEU A 231 -5.76 4.46 -3.31
C LEU A 231 -5.31 4.17 -4.74
N ARG A 232 -4.21 4.82 -5.17
CA ARG A 232 -3.64 4.68 -6.52
C ARG A 232 -2.34 3.90 -6.55
N GLY A 233 -1.68 3.75 -5.42
CA GLY A 233 -0.39 3.07 -5.30
C GLY A 233 0.39 3.51 -4.09
N SER A 234 1.67 3.21 -4.07
CA SER A 234 2.58 3.60 -3.00
C SER A 234 3.95 3.99 -3.55
N LEU A 235 4.62 4.90 -2.86
CA LEU A 235 6.02 5.24 -3.14
C LEU A 235 6.99 4.27 -2.45
N THR A 236 6.55 3.57 -1.39
CA THR A 236 7.39 2.73 -0.53
C THR A 236 6.88 1.29 -0.39
N GLY A 237 5.90 0.91 -1.23
CA GLY A 237 5.19 -0.36 -1.17
C GLY A 237 4.14 -0.43 -0.06
N ALA A 238 3.24 -1.42 -0.14
CA ALA A 238 2.08 -1.56 0.75
C ALA A 238 2.43 -1.60 2.25
N LYS A 239 3.54 -2.24 2.60
CA LYS A 239 4.00 -2.40 3.99
C LYS A 239 5.00 -1.32 4.42
N GLY A 240 5.40 -0.43 3.52
CA GLY A 240 6.38 0.61 3.79
C GLY A 240 7.78 0.08 4.12
N LEU A 241 8.67 1.00 4.48
CA LEU A 241 10.04 0.74 4.87
C LEU A 241 10.20 0.84 6.39
N VAL A 242 11.14 0.06 6.95
CA VAL A 242 11.53 0.22 8.37
C VAL A 242 12.19 1.58 8.54
N VAL A 243 11.66 2.39 9.46
CA VAL A 243 12.14 3.74 9.74
C VAL A 243 12.70 3.91 11.14
N ALA A 244 12.33 3.03 12.07
CA ALA A 244 12.88 3.00 13.42
C ALA A 244 12.92 1.58 13.98
N GLU A 245 13.84 1.31 14.90
CA GLU A 245 13.93 0.11 15.74
C GLU A 245 14.24 0.55 17.16
N ASP A 246 13.40 0.16 18.14
CA ASP A 246 13.55 0.46 19.58
C ASP A 246 13.84 1.96 19.84
N ALA A 247 13.02 2.85 19.27
CA ALA A 247 13.20 4.29 19.48
C ALA A 247 12.76 4.72 20.90
N ALA A 248 13.47 5.69 21.48
CA ALA A 248 13.14 6.24 22.78
C ALA A 248 12.26 7.50 22.67
N ALA A 249 11.47 7.77 23.70
CA ALA A 249 10.73 9.03 23.80
C ALA A 249 11.71 10.24 23.72
N GLY A 250 11.43 11.16 22.81
CA GLY A 250 12.28 12.32 22.51
C GLY A 250 13.21 12.11 21.31
N ASP A 251 13.33 10.89 20.79
CA ASP A 251 14.06 10.65 19.53
C ASP A 251 13.29 11.28 18.36
N ALA A 252 14.03 11.73 17.35
CA ALA A 252 13.47 12.31 16.14
C ALA A 252 14.31 11.91 14.91
N GLU A 253 13.65 11.65 13.82
CA GLU A 253 14.27 11.27 12.56
C GLU A 253 13.67 12.03 11.39
N GLN A 254 14.51 12.40 10.42
CA GLN A 254 14.06 12.97 9.16
C GLN A 254 14.49 12.09 8.02
N LEU A 255 13.55 11.77 7.15
CA LEU A 255 13.72 10.92 5.99
C LEU A 255 13.27 11.64 4.73
N CYS A 256 13.86 11.29 3.60
CA CYS A 256 13.48 11.81 2.31
C CYS A 256 13.36 10.67 1.30
N TYR A 257 12.26 10.67 0.54
CA TYR A 257 11.96 9.70 -0.50
C TYR A 257 11.73 10.42 -1.82
N ALA A 258 12.49 10.05 -2.85
CA ALA A 258 12.31 10.57 -4.20
C ALA A 258 11.74 9.49 -5.12
N SER A 259 10.81 9.88 -5.98
CA SER A 259 10.18 9.01 -6.95
C SER A 259 9.96 9.74 -8.28
N THR A 260 9.79 8.98 -9.35
CA THR A 260 9.24 9.50 -10.60
C THR A 260 7.72 9.54 -10.48
N TRP A 261 7.13 10.67 -10.88
CA TRP A 261 5.68 10.84 -10.89
C TRP A 261 5.02 9.93 -11.91
N ASN A 262 3.96 9.25 -11.52
CA ASN A 262 3.15 8.49 -12.46
C ASN A 262 2.26 9.46 -13.27
N PRO A 263 2.43 9.57 -14.61
CA PRO A 263 1.72 10.56 -15.42
C PRO A 263 0.20 10.29 -15.54
N THR A 264 -0.30 9.18 -15.01
CA THR A 264 -1.74 8.88 -14.97
C THR A 264 -2.43 9.45 -13.74
N TRP A 265 -1.68 9.98 -12.76
CA TRP A 265 -2.22 10.64 -11.57
C TRP A 265 -2.33 12.14 -11.80
N ASP A 266 -3.42 12.74 -11.35
CA ASP A 266 -3.58 14.21 -11.38
C ASP A 266 -3.00 14.81 -10.11
N ALA A 267 -1.86 15.49 -10.24
CA ALA A 267 -1.15 16.07 -9.10
C ALA A 267 -1.99 17.09 -8.30
N VAL A 268 -2.95 17.76 -8.95
CA VAL A 268 -3.82 18.75 -8.30
C VAL A 268 -4.85 18.07 -7.36
N HIS A 269 -5.19 16.83 -7.67
CA HIS A 269 -6.19 16.06 -6.94
C HIS A 269 -5.58 14.90 -6.15
N THR A 270 -4.25 14.91 -5.97
CA THR A 270 -3.53 13.82 -5.31
C THR A 270 -2.92 14.27 -3.98
N ASP A 271 -3.09 13.41 -2.99
CA ASP A 271 -2.45 13.52 -1.67
C ASP A 271 -1.45 12.38 -1.46
N ILE A 272 -0.38 12.66 -0.73
CA ILE A 272 0.49 11.65 -0.14
C ILE A 272 0.01 11.36 1.27
N VAL A 273 -0.28 10.10 1.56
CA VAL A 273 -0.71 9.63 2.87
C VAL A 273 0.43 8.85 3.51
N ALA A 274 1.08 9.44 4.51
CA ALA A 274 2.13 8.82 5.31
C ALA A 274 1.49 7.99 6.43
N VAL A 275 1.64 6.66 6.36
CA VAL A 275 1.08 5.72 7.35
C VAL A 275 2.21 5.06 8.10
N MET A 276 2.36 5.37 9.39
CA MET A 276 3.33 4.73 10.28
C MET A 276 2.69 3.60 11.05
N THR A 277 3.29 2.41 10.99
CA THR A 277 2.77 1.19 11.62
C THR A 277 3.81 0.54 12.51
N SER A 278 3.34 -0.17 13.54
CA SER A 278 4.14 -1.05 14.40
C SER A 278 4.34 -2.44 13.77
N ASP A 279 5.08 -3.31 14.44
CA ASP A 279 5.38 -4.68 14.02
C ASP A 279 4.14 -5.53 13.69
N ASN A 280 3.05 -5.34 14.41
CA ASN A 280 1.80 -6.07 14.16
C ASN A 280 0.90 -5.40 13.10
N GLY A 281 1.39 -4.33 12.47
CA GLY A 281 0.68 -3.59 11.43
C GLY A 281 -0.34 -2.57 11.91
N SER A 282 -0.54 -2.42 13.24
CA SER A 282 -1.39 -1.35 13.79
C SER A 282 -0.81 0.03 13.47
N VAL A 283 -1.67 0.99 13.13
CA VAL A 283 -1.24 2.36 12.82
C VAL A 283 -0.85 3.07 14.10
N ILE A 284 0.37 3.58 14.15
CA ILE A 284 0.90 4.44 15.21
C ILE A 284 0.45 5.88 14.95
N GLN A 285 0.64 6.36 13.72
CA GLN A 285 0.26 7.70 13.31
C GLN A 285 0.04 7.74 11.78
N VAL A 286 -0.78 8.68 11.33
CA VAL A 286 -1.03 8.94 9.92
C VAL A 286 -1.01 10.44 9.65
N LEU A 287 -0.59 10.85 8.45
CA LEU A 287 -0.62 12.24 8.00
C LEU A 287 -0.87 12.28 6.49
N SER A 288 -1.71 13.20 6.02
CA SER A 288 -1.93 13.46 4.60
C SER A 288 -1.47 14.86 4.24
N ALA A 289 -0.86 15.00 3.06
CA ALA A 289 -0.51 16.29 2.49
C ALA A 289 -0.74 16.28 0.96
N PRO A 290 -1.24 17.40 0.38
CA PRO A 290 -1.44 17.50 -1.05
C PRO A 290 -0.12 17.49 -1.80
N VAL A 291 -0.11 17.01 -3.04
CA VAL A 291 1.07 17.03 -3.94
C VAL A 291 1.31 18.45 -4.47
N THR A 292 0.25 19.21 -4.70
CA THR A 292 0.32 20.62 -5.10
C THR A 292 -0.56 21.48 -4.20
N GLU A 293 -0.13 22.75 -3.95
CA GLU A 293 -0.92 23.72 -3.18
C GLU A 293 -2.12 24.27 -3.99
#